data_89d98a074e0c67cb346ce232d2bb8b1a
#
_entry.id   89d98a074e0c67cb346ce232d2bb8b1a
#
_cell.length_a   1.000
_cell.length_b   1.000
_cell.length_c   1.000
_cell.angle_alpha   90.00
_cell.angle_beta   90.00
_cell.angle_gamma   90.00
#
_symmetry.space_group_name_H-M   'P 1'
#
loop_
_entity.id
_entity.type
_entity.pdbx_description
1 polymer ?
#
loop_
_entity_poly.entity_id
_entity_poly.type
_entity_poly.pdbx_seq_one_letter_code
_entity_poly.pdbx_strand_id
1 'polypeptide(L)'
;MDEDYEKYFGANYDIDVEGNLINLKTNKRIGFRKDKDGYFVCNIRINGKRVTRFQHRMLAIKYLPNPEKKEQVNHINGIKDDNAIQNLEWVTRSENMLHSIHKLNNPKPPNQKGNTGEKSPLSRSIIGVSIIDNTSLIFSGQKDAQRHTGFHFQQSNIYTSIKTGCIHKGYVWSFLEEEEVV
;
A
#
# COMPACT_ATOMS: atom_id res chain seq x y z
N MET A 1 3.32 -25.62 -18.83
CA MET A 1 4.13 -24.77 -17.94
C MET A 1 3.26 -23.58 -17.56
N ASP A 2 3.23 -23.23 -16.32
CA ASP A 2 2.39 -22.14 -15.82
C ASP A 2 2.83 -20.81 -16.47
N GLU A 3 1.91 -20.00 -16.96
CA GLU A 3 2.19 -18.72 -17.63
C GLU A 3 2.99 -17.79 -16.72
N ASP A 4 2.73 -17.85 -15.43
CA ASP A 4 3.47 -17.10 -14.40
C ASP A 4 4.91 -17.59 -14.25
N TYR A 5 5.18 -18.88 -14.43
CA TYR A 5 6.54 -19.43 -14.40
C TYR A 5 7.37 -18.86 -15.55
N GLU A 6 6.88 -18.95 -16.79
CA GLU A 6 7.61 -18.48 -17.97
C GLU A 6 7.84 -16.96 -17.94
N LYS A 7 6.85 -16.21 -17.50
CA LYS A 7 6.95 -14.75 -17.30
C LYS A 7 7.99 -14.35 -16.25
N TYR A 8 8.15 -15.17 -15.20
CA TYR A 8 9.03 -14.83 -14.08
C TYR A 8 10.45 -15.32 -14.27
N PHE A 9 10.64 -16.51 -14.82
CA PHE A 9 11.94 -17.15 -15.05
C PHE A 9 12.47 -16.93 -16.48
N GLY A 10 11.58 -16.84 -17.47
CA GLY A 10 11.96 -16.99 -18.89
C GLY A 10 12.44 -18.41 -19.19
N ALA A 11 12.71 -18.69 -20.45
CA ALA A 11 13.06 -20.04 -20.92
C ALA A 11 14.47 -20.55 -20.50
N ASN A 12 15.26 -19.72 -19.80
CA ASN A 12 16.67 -20.02 -19.60
C ASN A 12 17.11 -20.23 -18.14
N TYR A 13 16.18 -20.20 -17.20
CA TYR A 13 16.50 -20.33 -15.78
C TYR A 13 15.58 -21.31 -15.08
N ASP A 14 16.13 -21.99 -14.13
CA ASP A 14 15.39 -22.88 -13.23
C ASP A 14 15.95 -22.80 -11.82
N ILE A 15 15.11 -23.06 -10.82
CA ILE A 15 15.48 -23.07 -9.41
C ILE A 15 15.13 -24.42 -8.80
N ASP A 16 16.04 -25.00 -8.03
CA ASP A 16 15.77 -26.24 -7.28
C ASP A 16 15.07 -25.96 -5.94
N VAL A 17 14.68 -27.01 -5.24
CA VAL A 17 13.96 -26.93 -3.96
C VAL A 17 14.82 -26.30 -2.85
N GLU A 18 16.11 -26.42 -2.93
CA GLU A 18 17.10 -25.79 -2.03
C GLU A 18 17.34 -24.31 -2.33
N GLY A 19 16.72 -23.80 -3.40
CA GLY A 19 16.82 -22.39 -3.81
C GLY A 19 18.06 -22.07 -4.65
N ASN A 20 18.71 -23.07 -5.25
CA ASN A 20 19.83 -22.83 -6.19
C ASN A 20 19.28 -22.49 -7.56
N LEU A 21 19.58 -21.29 -8.07
CA LEU A 21 19.19 -20.84 -9.39
C LEU A 21 20.24 -21.23 -10.43
N ILE A 22 19.83 -21.84 -11.51
CA ILE A 22 20.69 -22.32 -12.60
C ILE A 22 20.31 -21.67 -13.90
N ASN A 23 21.29 -21.23 -14.66
CA ASN A 23 21.10 -20.86 -16.05
C ASN A 23 21.19 -22.11 -16.92
N LEU A 24 20.08 -22.49 -17.54
CA LEU A 24 19.95 -23.74 -18.32
C LEU A 24 20.81 -23.75 -19.60
N LYS A 25 21.15 -22.59 -20.17
CA LYS A 25 22.01 -22.50 -21.36
C LYS A 25 23.46 -22.73 -21.05
N THR A 26 23.93 -22.23 -19.91
CA THR A 26 25.36 -22.24 -19.55
C THR A 26 25.68 -23.24 -18.45
N ASN A 27 24.66 -23.86 -17.88
CA ASN A 27 24.72 -24.73 -16.70
C ASN A 27 25.46 -24.09 -15.50
N LYS A 28 25.42 -22.76 -15.41
CA LYS A 28 26.07 -22.02 -14.31
C LYS A 28 25.06 -21.67 -13.23
N ARG A 29 25.46 -21.85 -11.98
CA ARG A 29 24.71 -21.36 -10.83
C ARG A 29 24.76 -19.85 -10.77
N ILE A 30 23.63 -19.24 -10.36
CA ILE A 30 23.50 -17.80 -10.16
C ILE A 30 23.35 -17.57 -8.67
N GLY A 31 24.25 -16.76 -8.12
CA GLY A 31 24.21 -16.42 -6.69
C GLY A 31 23.15 -15.40 -6.35
N PHE A 32 22.62 -15.52 -5.16
CA PHE A 32 21.75 -14.52 -4.54
C PHE A 32 22.57 -13.62 -3.60
N ARG A 33 22.13 -12.39 -3.45
CA ARG A 33 22.64 -11.42 -2.47
C ARG A 33 21.48 -10.89 -1.63
N LYS A 34 21.75 -10.49 -0.42
CA LYS A 34 20.73 -9.79 0.39
C LYS A 34 20.56 -8.35 -0.13
N ASP A 35 19.33 -7.92 -0.26
CA ASP A 35 19.00 -6.52 -0.50
C ASP A 35 19.00 -5.71 0.82
N LYS A 36 18.69 -4.41 0.73
CA LYS A 36 18.63 -3.51 1.89
C LYS A 36 17.54 -3.90 2.92
N ASP A 37 16.54 -4.62 2.48
CA ASP A 37 15.40 -5.03 3.30
C ASP A 37 15.56 -6.46 3.87
N GLY A 38 16.68 -7.14 3.56
CA GLY A 38 17.04 -8.46 4.05
C GLY A 38 16.59 -9.64 3.19
N TYR A 39 15.99 -9.39 2.02
CA TYR A 39 15.57 -10.44 1.09
C TYR A 39 16.70 -10.93 0.20
N PHE A 40 16.72 -12.23 -0.12
CA PHE A 40 17.59 -12.74 -1.16
C PHE A 40 17.10 -12.40 -2.56
N VAL A 41 17.93 -11.71 -3.32
CA VAL A 41 17.66 -11.28 -4.70
C VAL A 41 18.79 -11.66 -5.65
N CYS A 42 18.46 -11.90 -6.90
CA CYS A 42 19.41 -12.05 -7.99
C CYS A 42 19.04 -11.18 -9.19
N ASN A 43 19.99 -11.03 -10.11
CA ASN A 43 19.73 -10.39 -11.39
C ASN A 43 19.87 -11.42 -12.51
N ILE A 44 18.82 -11.57 -13.30
CA ILE A 44 18.78 -12.44 -14.47
C ILE A 44 18.45 -11.63 -15.73
N ARG A 45 18.60 -12.23 -16.91
CA ARG A 45 18.21 -11.61 -18.18
C ARG A 45 17.04 -12.35 -18.80
N ILE A 46 15.91 -11.67 -18.96
CA ILE A 46 14.73 -12.19 -19.65
C ILE A 46 14.50 -11.33 -20.89
N ASN A 47 14.43 -11.93 -22.06
CA ASN A 47 14.24 -11.23 -23.33
C ASN A 47 15.25 -10.07 -23.54
N GLY A 48 16.52 -10.32 -23.19
CA GLY A 48 17.61 -9.33 -23.31
C GLY A 48 17.64 -8.27 -22.19
N LYS A 49 16.59 -8.11 -21.41
CA LYS A 49 16.49 -7.12 -20.32
C LYS A 49 16.97 -7.70 -18.99
N ARG A 50 17.75 -6.91 -18.26
CA ARG A 50 18.14 -7.27 -16.88
C ARG A 50 16.99 -7.01 -15.93
N VAL A 51 16.60 -8.02 -15.16
CA VAL A 51 15.53 -7.97 -14.17
C VAL A 51 16.01 -8.51 -12.83
N THR A 52 15.53 -7.90 -11.74
CA THR A 52 15.77 -8.40 -10.38
C THR A 52 14.66 -9.36 -9.99
N ARG A 53 15.03 -10.47 -9.37
CA ARG A 53 14.09 -11.49 -8.89
C ARG A 53 14.37 -11.85 -7.44
N PHE A 54 13.30 -12.03 -6.68
CA PHE A 54 13.35 -12.48 -5.30
C PHE A 54 13.35 -14.01 -5.24
N GLN A 55 14.24 -14.60 -4.42
CA GLN A 55 14.38 -16.05 -4.28
C GLN A 55 13.09 -16.70 -3.75
N HIS A 56 12.52 -16.17 -2.65
CA HIS A 56 11.27 -16.70 -2.09
C HIS A 56 10.12 -16.72 -3.11
N ARG A 57 10.03 -15.67 -3.95
CA ARG A 57 8.99 -15.62 -4.98
C ARG A 57 9.25 -16.61 -6.12
N MET A 58 10.51 -16.86 -6.47
CA MET A 58 10.86 -17.89 -7.46
C MET A 58 10.46 -19.28 -6.94
N LEU A 59 10.78 -19.58 -5.69
CA LEU A 59 10.40 -20.84 -5.04
C LEU A 59 8.90 -21.00 -4.95
N ALA A 60 8.17 -19.96 -4.54
CA ALA A 60 6.71 -20.00 -4.44
C ALA A 60 6.05 -20.26 -5.80
N ILE A 61 6.49 -19.58 -6.87
CA ILE A 61 5.94 -19.77 -8.23
C ILE A 61 6.15 -21.22 -8.72
N LYS A 62 7.28 -21.82 -8.38
CA LYS A 62 7.60 -23.17 -8.85
C LYS A 62 6.98 -24.28 -8.00
N TYR A 63 6.92 -24.10 -6.70
CA TYR A 63 6.64 -25.22 -5.77
C TYR A 63 5.35 -25.07 -4.98
N LEU A 64 4.75 -23.88 -4.89
CA LEU A 64 3.53 -23.66 -4.12
C LEU A 64 2.32 -23.42 -5.04
N PRO A 65 1.25 -24.20 -4.90
CA PRO A 65 0.03 -23.96 -5.65
C PRO A 65 -0.60 -22.62 -5.27
N ASN A 66 -1.09 -21.88 -6.27
CA ASN A 66 -1.76 -20.59 -6.08
C ASN A 66 -3.11 -20.55 -6.85
N PRO A 67 -4.08 -21.38 -6.48
CA PRO A 67 -5.36 -21.47 -7.20
C PRO A 67 -6.17 -20.16 -7.12
N GLU A 68 -6.02 -19.41 -6.03
CA GLU A 68 -6.68 -18.13 -5.80
C GLU A 68 -5.96 -16.94 -6.45
N LYS A 69 -4.84 -17.17 -7.14
CA LYS A 69 -4.02 -16.13 -7.79
C LYS A 69 -3.64 -14.99 -6.86
N LYS A 70 -3.29 -15.31 -5.61
CA LYS A 70 -2.80 -14.32 -4.63
C LYS A 70 -1.50 -13.68 -5.09
N GLU A 71 -1.35 -12.39 -4.84
CA GLU A 71 -0.27 -11.59 -5.45
C GLU A 71 1.04 -11.59 -4.67
N GLN A 72 0.99 -11.85 -3.36
CA GLN A 72 2.15 -11.73 -2.46
C GLN A 72 2.59 -13.09 -1.93
N VAL A 73 3.88 -13.21 -1.66
CA VAL A 73 4.46 -14.34 -0.93
C VAL A 73 4.90 -13.82 0.43
N ASN A 74 4.44 -14.49 1.48
CA ASN A 74 4.76 -14.20 2.88
C ASN A 74 5.71 -15.24 3.47
N HIS A 75 6.55 -14.82 4.41
CA HIS A 75 7.31 -15.71 5.28
C HIS A 75 6.51 -15.94 6.57
N ILE A 76 6.08 -17.16 6.81
CA ILE A 76 5.18 -17.52 7.94
C ILE A 76 5.80 -17.15 9.29
N ASN A 77 7.12 -17.33 9.44
CA ASN A 77 7.86 -16.95 10.64
C ASN A 77 8.35 -15.50 10.68
N GLY A 78 8.12 -14.72 9.61
CA GLY A 78 8.56 -13.33 9.47
C GLY A 78 10.07 -13.15 9.18
N ILE A 79 10.83 -14.23 9.02
CA ILE A 79 12.28 -14.19 8.74
C ILE A 79 12.48 -14.15 7.21
N LYS A 80 12.87 -13.01 6.68
CA LYS A 80 12.90 -12.70 5.24
C LYS A 80 13.93 -13.48 4.43
N ASP A 81 14.90 -14.08 5.07
CA ASP A 81 15.94 -14.91 4.46
C ASP A 81 15.74 -16.42 4.70
N ASP A 82 14.72 -16.80 5.44
CA ASP A 82 14.32 -18.21 5.58
C ASP A 82 13.35 -18.60 4.44
N ASN A 83 13.93 -18.95 3.30
CA ASN A 83 13.21 -19.30 2.09
C ASN A 83 12.85 -20.78 1.97
N ALA A 84 12.85 -21.53 3.08
CA ALA A 84 12.34 -22.89 3.10
C ALA A 84 10.87 -22.92 2.60
N ILE A 85 10.54 -23.85 1.71
CA ILE A 85 9.22 -23.90 1.05
C ILE A 85 8.09 -23.98 2.08
N GLN A 86 8.27 -24.76 3.14
CA GLN A 86 7.30 -24.89 4.23
C GLN A 86 7.08 -23.59 5.03
N ASN A 87 7.99 -22.62 4.90
CA ASN A 87 7.90 -21.29 5.52
C ASN A 87 7.30 -20.21 4.59
N LEU A 88 6.96 -20.57 3.35
CA LEU A 88 6.41 -19.66 2.37
C LEU A 88 4.92 -19.94 2.12
N GLU A 89 4.14 -18.89 1.94
CA GLU A 89 2.73 -18.99 1.61
C GLU A 89 2.30 -17.87 0.65
N TRP A 90 1.31 -18.16 -0.21
CA TRP A 90 0.67 -17.14 -1.03
C TRP A 90 -0.38 -16.41 -0.20
N VAL A 91 -0.35 -15.09 -0.23
CA VAL A 91 -1.25 -14.24 0.53
C VAL A 91 -1.72 -13.04 -0.29
N THR A 92 -2.89 -12.53 0.06
CA THR A 92 -3.34 -11.21 -0.38
C THR A 92 -2.59 -10.12 0.42
N ARG A 93 -2.64 -8.88 -0.06
CA ARG A 93 -2.08 -7.73 0.66
C ARG A 93 -2.68 -7.56 2.06
N SER A 94 -3.98 -7.81 2.19
CA SER A 94 -4.69 -7.70 3.48
C SER A 94 -4.25 -8.78 4.47
N GLU A 95 -4.14 -10.02 4.03
CA GLU A 95 -3.66 -11.14 4.85
C GLU A 95 -2.23 -10.89 5.32
N ASN A 96 -1.34 -10.45 4.43
CA ASN A 96 0.05 -10.14 4.77
C ASN A 96 0.16 -9.02 5.82
N MET A 97 -0.65 -7.97 5.67
CA MET A 97 -0.69 -6.89 6.66
C MET A 97 -1.21 -7.37 8.01
N LEU A 98 -2.26 -8.20 8.05
CA LEU A 98 -2.81 -8.77 9.28
C LEU A 98 -1.79 -9.71 9.94
N HIS A 99 -1.11 -10.55 9.18
CA HIS A 99 -0.04 -11.41 9.66
C HIS A 99 1.08 -10.61 10.33
N SER A 100 1.56 -9.55 9.68
CA SER A 100 2.58 -8.66 10.22
C SER A 100 2.16 -8.03 11.55
N ILE A 101 0.90 -7.60 11.68
CA ILE A 101 0.39 -6.95 12.89
C ILE A 101 0.14 -7.96 14.02
N HIS A 102 -0.55 -9.06 13.72
CA HIS A 102 -1.07 -9.97 14.75
C HIS A 102 -0.10 -11.08 15.14
N LYS A 103 0.67 -11.61 14.19
CA LYS A 103 1.62 -12.70 14.47
C LYS A 103 3.05 -12.22 14.73
N LEU A 104 3.49 -11.18 14.00
CA LEU A 104 4.84 -10.66 14.15
C LEU A 104 4.93 -9.47 15.10
N ASN A 105 3.82 -9.06 15.72
CA ASN A 105 3.74 -7.91 16.64
C ASN A 105 4.35 -6.62 16.08
N ASN A 106 4.41 -6.49 14.76
CA ASN A 106 4.85 -5.26 14.15
C ASN A 106 3.81 -4.17 14.42
N PRO A 107 4.20 -3.02 14.95
CA PRO A 107 3.26 -1.95 15.18
C PRO A 107 2.59 -1.58 13.85
N LYS A 108 1.26 -1.39 13.89
CA LYS A 108 0.58 -0.78 12.75
C LYS A 108 1.36 0.47 12.35
N PRO A 109 1.67 0.67 11.06
CA PRO A 109 2.18 1.95 10.63
C PRO A 109 1.21 3.02 11.17
N PRO A 110 1.71 4.13 11.71
CA PRO A 110 0.87 5.16 12.29
C PRO A 110 -0.23 5.47 11.30
N ASN A 111 -1.44 5.20 11.73
CA ASN A 111 -2.60 5.26 10.85
C ASN A 111 -2.78 6.72 10.47
N GLN A 112 -2.52 7.07 9.23
CA GLN A 112 -2.96 8.36 8.69
C GLN A 112 -4.50 8.53 8.85
N LYS A 113 -5.24 7.43 9.10
CA LYS A 113 -6.66 7.46 9.48
C LYS A 113 -6.94 8.02 10.88
N GLY A 114 -5.95 8.10 11.77
CA GLY A 114 -6.11 8.71 13.09
C GLY A 114 -6.00 10.24 13.10
N ASN A 115 -5.44 10.81 12.03
CA ASN A 115 -5.26 12.26 11.88
C ASN A 115 -6.24 12.82 10.86
N THR A 116 -7.52 12.55 11.00
CA THR A 116 -8.58 13.11 10.15
C THR A 116 -9.44 14.05 11.00
N GLY A 117 -9.88 15.14 10.41
CA GLY A 117 -10.67 16.14 11.09
C GLY A 117 -9.87 16.81 12.21
N GLU A 118 -10.45 17.00 13.37
CA GLU A 118 -9.89 17.67 14.55
C GLU A 118 -8.54 17.08 15.02
N LYS A 119 -8.29 15.77 14.78
CA LYS A 119 -7.05 15.07 15.17
C LYS A 119 -5.89 15.25 14.20
N SER A 120 -6.09 15.94 13.07
CA SER A 120 -5.02 16.20 12.10
C SER A 120 -4.32 17.53 12.44
N PRO A 121 -3.00 17.54 12.67
CA PRO A 121 -2.26 18.80 12.87
C PRO A 121 -2.37 19.77 11.69
N LEU A 122 -2.73 19.26 10.51
CA LEU A 122 -2.92 20.05 9.29
C LEU A 122 -4.40 20.37 9.01
N SER A 123 -5.31 19.93 9.88
CA SER A 123 -6.72 20.22 9.74
C SER A 123 -6.99 21.62 10.26
N ARG A 124 -7.49 22.49 9.37
CA ARG A 124 -8.03 23.79 9.76
C ARG A 124 -9.53 23.69 9.87
N SER A 125 -10.06 24.23 10.97
CA SER A 125 -11.50 24.40 11.12
C SER A 125 -12.06 25.25 9.99
N ILE A 126 -13.21 24.91 9.51
CA ILE A 126 -13.91 25.61 8.43
C ILE A 126 -15.29 26.03 8.85
N ILE A 127 -15.75 27.12 8.31
CA ILE A 127 -17.11 27.63 8.48
C ILE A 127 -17.78 27.74 7.11
N GLY A 128 -18.99 27.23 7.02
CA GLY A 128 -19.90 27.44 5.86
C GLY A 128 -21.03 28.35 6.27
N VAL A 129 -21.18 29.48 5.61
CA VAL A 129 -22.27 30.44 5.87
C VAL A 129 -23.33 30.28 4.78
N SER A 130 -24.56 30.03 5.16
CA SER A 130 -25.71 29.92 4.27
C SER A 130 -26.02 31.28 3.62
N ILE A 131 -26.21 31.27 2.32
CA ILE A 131 -26.57 32.48 1.55
C ILE A 131 -28.06 32.83 1.67
N ILE A 132 -28.90 31.97 2.25
CA ILE A 132 -30.34 32.11 2.35
C ILE A 132 -30.73 32.81 3.67
N ASP A 133 -30.18 32.30 4.78
CA ASP A 133 -30.59 32.68 6.12
C ASP A 133 -29.42 33.08 7.04
N ASN A 134 -28.21 33.19 6.50
CA ASN A 134 -26.97 33.49 7.23
C ASN A 134 -26.64 32.53 8.38
N THR A 135 -27.28 31.38 8.44
CA THR A 135 -26.89 30.34 9.39
C THR A 135 -25.47 29.82 9.10
N SER A 136 -24.73 29.45 10.12
CA SER A 136 -23.36 28.96 9.96
C SER A 136 -23.25 27.51 10.42
N LEU A 137 -22.43 26.75 9.68
CA LEU A 137 -22.03 25.39 10.00
C LEU A 137 -20.50 25.40 10.25
N ILE A 138 -20.08 24.91 11.39
CA ILE A 138 -18.65 24.86 11.77
C ILE A 138 -18.22 23.40 11.81
N PHE A 139 -17.09 23.09 11.20
CA PHE A 139 -16.49 21.77 11.17
C PHE A 139 -14.99 21.85 11.50
N SER A 140 -14.45 20.81 12.17
CA SER A 140 -13.03 20.68 12.47
C SER A 140 -12.15 20.46 11.22
N GLY A 141 -12.77 20.31 10.05
CA GLY A 141 -12.10 20.19 8.77
C GLY A 141 -13.02 19.78 7.64
N GLN A 142 -12.52 19.86 6.41
CA GLN A 142 -13.29 19.55 5.19
C GLN A 142 -13.85 18.13 5.16
N LYS A 143 -13.12 17.15 5.76
CA LYS A 143 -13.59 15.75 5.83
C LYS A 143 -14.75 15.57 6.79
N ASP A 144 -14.81 16.36 7.84
CA ASP A 144 -15.93 16.31 8.78
C ASP A 144 -17.19 16.90 8.17
N ALA A 145 -17.05 17.99 7.42
CA ALA A 145 -18.15 18.55 6.62
C ALA A 145 -18.66 17.54 5.58
N GLN A 146 -17.76 16.79 4.92
CA GLN A 146 -18.16 15.73 3.98
C GLN A 146 -18.98 14.61 4.65
N ARG A 147 -18.69 14.29 5.92
CA ARG A 147 -19.42 13.25 6.69
C ARG A 147 -20.74 13.72 7.23
N HIS A 148 -21.01 15.00 7.20
CA HIS A 148 -22.26 15.54 7.72
C HIS A 148 -23.45 15.02 6.92
N THR A 149 -24.31 14.25 7.58
CA THR A 149 -25.35 13.41 6.96
C THR A 149 -26.44 14.18 6.25
N GLY A 150 -26.63 15.48 6.56
CA GLY A 150 -27.70 16.29 6.00
C GLY A 150 -27.43 16.90 4.62
N PHE A 151 -26.17 17.06 4.21
CA PHE A 151 -25.85 17.92 3.06
C PHE A 151 -24.99 17.28 1.96
N HIS A 152 -24.40 16.11 2.20
CA HIS A 152 -23.54 15.42 1.23
C HIS A 152 -22.48 16.31 0.57
N PHE A 153 -21.76 17.09 1.36
CA PHE A 153 -20.70 17.96 0.86
C PHE A 153 -19.54 17.16 0.27
N GLN A 154 -18.99 17.61 -0.86
CA GLN A 154 -17.76 17.03 -1.41
C GLN A 154 -16.56 17.88 -1.00
N GLN A 155 -15.53 17.22 -0.48
CA GLN A 155 -14.32 17.89 0.02
C GLN A 155 -13.63 18.76 -1.03
N SER A 156 -13.57 18.29 -2.29
CA SER A 156 -12.99 19.06 -3.41
C SER A 156 -13.74 20.37 -3.68
N ASN A 157 -15.07 20.33 -3.57
CA ASN A 157 -15.91 21.49 -3.83
C ASN A 157 -15.88 22.50 -2.67
N ILE A 158 -15.79 22.01 -1.42
CA ILE A 158 -15.55 22.88 -0.25
C ILE A 158 -14.21 23.60 -0.41
N TYR A 159 -13.14 22.87 -0.79
CA TYR A 159 -11.81 23.46 -1.01
C TYR A 159 -11.83 24.52 -2.12
N THR A 160 -12.54 24.25 -3.23
CA THR A 160 -12.71 25.20 -4.32
C THR A 160 -13.46 26.44 -3.83
N SER A 161 -14.55 26.26 -3.08
CA SER A 161 -15.31 27.36 -2.50
C SER A 161 -14.45 28.26 -1.60
N ILE A 162 -13.64 27.67 -0.73
CA ILE A 162 -12.70 28.41 0.13
C ILE A 162 -11.70 29.26 -0.69
N LYS A 163 -11.18 28.68 -1.80
CA LYS A 163 -10.19 29.39 -2.64
C LYS A 163 -10.78 30.47 -3.54
N THR A 164 -11.98 30.26 -4.04
CA THR A 164 -12.57 31.09 -5.11
C THR A 164 -13.74 31.94 -4.66
N GLY A 165 -14.24 31.72 -3.43
CA GLY A 165 -15.48 32.33 -2.94
C GLY A 165 -16.76 31.81 -3.60
N CYS A 166 -16.67 30.75 -4.42
CA CYS A 166 -17.86 30.18 -5.07
C CYS A 166 -18.81 29.53 -4.06
N ILE A 167 -20.11 29.60 -4.35
CA ILE A 167 -21.13 28.95 -3.53
C ILE A 167 -21.10 27.44 -3.78
N HIS A 168 -21.08 26.64 -2.70
CA HIS A 168 -21.27 25.20 -2.77
C HIS A 168 -22.45 24.76 -1.93
N LYS A 169 -23.48 24.22 -2.58
CA LYS A 169 -24.75 23.78 -1.96
C LYS A 169 -25.40 24.81 -1.02
N GLY A 170 -25.43 26.08 -1.48
CA GLY A 170 -26.03 27.17 -0.73
C GLY A 170 -25.18 27.78 0.38
N TYR A 171 -23.92 27.38 0.47
CA TYR A 171 -22.97 27.90 1.47
C TYR A 171 -21.72 28.51 0.82
N VAL A 172 -21.24 29.58 1.41
CA VAL A 172 -19.91 30.13 1.16
C VAL A 172 -18.99 29.61 2.28
N TRP A 173 -17.83 29.06 1.90
CA TRP A 173 -16.92 28.41 2.82
C TRP A 173 -15.66 29.24 3.02
N SER A 174 -15.18 29.30 4.27
CA SER A 174 -13.90 29.89 4.63
C SER A 174 -13.19 29.07 5.72
N PHE A 175 -11.90 29.31 5.93
CA PHE A 175 -11.26 28.84 7.16
C PHE A 175 -11.75 29.67 8.34
N LEU A 176 -11.97 29.03 9.46
CA LEU A 176 -12.23 29.70 10.72
C LEU A 176 -10.87 30.28 11.18
N GLU A 177 -10.78 31.59 11.29
CA GLU A 177 -9.64 32.24 11.89
C GLU A 177 -9.72 32.04 13.41
N GLU A 178 -8.64 31.51 14.01
CA GLU A 178 -8.50 31.50 15.47
C GLU A 178 -8.29 32.98 15.85
N GLU A 179 -9.26 33.60 16.54
CA GLU A 179 -9.04 34.88 17.19
C GLU A 179 -7.90 34.67 18.18
N GLU A 180 -6.80 35.40 17.99
CA GLU A 180 -5.76 35.54 19.00
C GLU A 180 -6.44 36.04 20.26
N VAL A 181 -6.60 35.16 21.26
CA VAL A 181 -7.03 35.56 22.60
C VAL A 181 -5.88 36.36 23.19
N VAL A 182 -6.02 37.67 23.14
CA VAL A 182 -5.13 38.63 23.80
C VAL A 182 -5.31 38.52 25.32
#